data_33c9f343232174a644e4e29c9a5a5481
#
_entry.id   33c9f343232174a644e4e29c9a5a5481
#
_cell.length_a   1.000
_cell.length_b   1.000
_cell.length_c   1.000
_cell.angle_alpha   90.00
_cell.angle_beta   90.00
_cell.angle_gamma   90.00
#
_symmetry.space_group_name_H-M   'P 1'
#
loop_
_entity.id
_entity.type
_entity.pdbx_description
1 polymer ?
#
loop_
_entity_poly.entity_id
_entity_poly.type
_entity_poly.pdbx_seq_one_letter_code
_entity_poly.pdbx_strand_id
1 'polypeptide(L)'
;LKAYLMEILLLIIRELSDPIEPSKGYAFESVSKKYVVERIVSYFENHYNEKISLDRIAENMYLSPYYISKIFKSETGDAPISYLIDIRLSHAMELLKNGSCDSVQQAAQMVGYDDAYHFSKLFKKKYNISPSKVKGKVQE
;
A
#
# COMPACT_ATOMS: atom_id res chain seq x y z
N LEU A 1 2.66 18.32 31.95
CA LEU A 1 2.26 17.03 31.31
C LEU A 1 0.90 16.53 31.81
N LYS A 2 0.63 16.59 33.13
CA LYS A 2 -0.66 16.18 33.69
C LYS A 2 -1.84 17.07 33.23
N ALA A 3 -1.62 18.37 33.03
CA ALA A 3 -2.65 19.30 32.56
C ALA A 3 -3.09 18.99 31.11
N TYR A 4 -2.18 18.69 30.19
CA TYR A 4 -2.51 18.31 28.81
C TYR A 4 -3.20 16.96 28.72
N LEU A 5 -2.83 16.01 29.57
CA LEU A 5 -3.48 14.70 29.65
C LEU A 5 -4.93 14.83 30.13
N MET A 6 -5.19 15.70 31.10
CA MET A 6 -6.53 16.01 31.58
C MET A 6 -7.37 16.75 30.53
N GLU A 7 -6.78 17.69 29.80
CA GLU A 7 -7.47 18.38 28.70
C GLU A 7 -7.85 17.42 27.57
N ILE A 8 -6.94 16.53 27.19
CA ILE A 8 -7.20 15.49 26.17
C ILE A 8 -8.28 14.53 26.66
N LEU A 9 -8.21 14.11 27.94
CA LEU A 9 -9.21 13.23 28.54
C LEU A 9 -10.59 13.90 28.59
N LEU A 10 -10.65 15.18 28.95
CA LEU A 10 -11.89 15.98 28.96
C LEU A 10 -12.47 16.16 27.56
N LEU A 11 -11.63 16.38 26.55
CA LEU A 11 -12.07 16.44 25.15
C LEU A 11 -12.64 15.09 24.69
N ILE A 12 -11.98 13.99 25.04
CA ILE A 12 -12.46 12.64 24.72
C ILE A 12 -13.79 12.36 25.42
N ILE A 13 -13.91 12.69 26.71
CA ILE A 13 -15.15 12.51 27.48
C ILE A 13 -16.27 13.39 26.91
N ARG A 14 -15.98 14.60 26.51
CA ARG A 14 -16.96 15.53 25.90
C ARG A 14 -17.46 15.00 24.57
N GLU A 15 -16.59 14.47 23.72
CA GLU A 15 -16.93 13.81 22.45
C GLU A 15 -17.76 12.54 22.67
N LEU A 16 -17.48 11.79 23.76
CA LEU A 16 -18.23 10.59 24.12
C LEU A 16 -19.56 10.88 24.84
N SER A 17 -19.75 12.10 25.37
CA SER A 17 -20.95 12.48 26.12
C SER A 17 -22.00 13.20 25.27
N ASP A 18 -21.66 13.63 24.07
CA ASP A 18 -22.66 14.13 23.12
C ASP A 18 -23.52 12.92 22.66
N PRO A 19 -24.86 13.05 22.66
CA PRO A 19 -25.73 11.99 22.17
C PRO A 19 -25.37 11.69 20.70
N ILE A 20 -24.76 10.53 20.50
CA ILE A 20 -24.34 10.06 19.16
C ILE A 20 -25.62 9.83 18.36
N GLU A 21 -25.96 10.75 17.45
CA GLU A 21 -26.91 10.45 16.41
C GLU A 21 -26.35 9.31 15.56
N PRO A 22 -27.15 8.29 15.19
CA PRO A 22 -26.67 7.10 14.46
C PRO A 22 -25.90 7.44 13.18
N SER A 23 -26.17 8.58 12.56
CA SER A 23 -25.49 9.08 11.37
C SER A 23 -24.03 9.53 11.59
N LYS A 24 -23.67 10.01 12.80
CA LYS A 24 -22.29 10.45 13.11
C LYS A 24 -21.33 9.28 13.34
N GLY A 25 -21.82 8.17 13.89
CA GLY A 25 -21.00 6.97 14.11
C GLY A 25 -20.49 6.36 12.80
N TYR A 26 -21.34 6.26 11.78
CA TYR A 26 -20.96 5.74 10.46
C TYR A 26 -19.97 6.66 9.74
N ALA A 27 -20.14 7.97 9.85
CA ALA A 27 -19.22 8.93 9.25
C ALA A 27 -17.82 8.87 9.88
N PHE A 28 -17.71 8.76 11.19
CA PHE A 28 -16.43 8.65 11.90
C PHE A 28 -15.71 7.31 11.58
N GLU A 29 -16.43 6.20 11.58
CA GLU A 29 -15.87 4.90 11.20
C GLU A 29 -15.40 4.89 9.74
N SER A 30 -16.17 5.47 8.84
CA SER A 30 -15.82 5.62 7.43
C SER A 30 -14.56 6.48 7.23
N VAL A 31 -14.45 7.61 7.92
CA VAL A 31 -13.26 8.47 7.88
C VAL A 31 -12.04 7.74 8.45
N SER A 32 -12.21 7.00 9.54
CA SER A 32 -11.13 6.22 10.15
C SER A 32 -10.62 5.12 9.22
N LYS A 33 -11.50 4.39 8.55
CA LYS A 33 -11.13 3.34 7.57
C LYS A 33 -10.36 3.94 6.38
N LYS A 34 -10.86 5.00 5.82
CA LYS A 34 -10.20 5.71 4.71
C LYS A 34 -8.82 6.20 5.10
N TYR A 35 -8.68 6.78 6.28
CA TYR A 35 -7.39 7.25 6.79
C TYR A 35 -6.37 6.11 6.94
N VAL A 36 -6.79 4.95 7.47
CA VAL A 36 -5.92 3.77 7.59
C VAL A 36 -5.44 3.31 6.21
N VAL A 37 -6.35 3.22 5.25
CA VAL A 37 -6.03 2.79 3.89
C VAL A 37 -5.08 3.79 3.20
N GLU A 38 -5.33 5.08 3.30
CA GLU A 38 -4.46 6.13 2.75
C GLU A 38 -3.03 6.06 3.33
N ARG A 39 -2.90 5.78 4.62
CA ARG A 39 -1.58 5.58 5.24
C ARG A 39 -0.86 4.36 4.70
N ILE A 40 -1.56 3.26 4.48
CA ILE A 40 -0.97 2.03 3.91
C ILE A 40 -0.54 2.27 2.47
N VAL A 41 -1.38 2.92 1.66
CA VAL A 41 -1.07 3.28 0.27
C VAL A 41 0.18 4.18 0.21
N SER A 42 0.22 5.23 1.03
CA SER A 42 1.40 6.11 1.12
C SER A 42 2.65 5.36 1.54
N TYR A 43 2.56 4.43 2.47
CA TYR A 43 3.67 3.58 2.87
C TYR A 43 4.15 2.70 1.71
N PHE A 44 3.25 2.08 0.97
CA PHE A 44 3.59 1.28 -0.21
C PHE A 44 4.29 2.12 -1.28
N GLU A 45 3.79 3.30 -1.58
CA GLU A 45 4.37 4.19 -2.59
C GLU A 45 5.79 4.67 -2.24
N ASN A 46 6.06 4.86 -0.95
CA ASN A 46 7.37 5.31 -0.48
C ASN A 46 8.37 4.17 -0.20
N HIS A 47 7.89 2.92 -0.04
CA HIS A 47 8.70 1.77 0.38
C HIS A 47 8.53 0.53 -0.50
N TYR A 48 7.95 0.65 -1.70
CA TYR A 48 7.63 -0.49 -2.58
C TYR A 48 8.84 -1.37 -2.91
N ASN A 49 10.04 -0.81 -2.93
CA ASN A 49 11.30 -1.52 -3.22
C ASN A 49 11.87 -2.29 -2.02
N GLU A 50 11.27 -2.17 -0.86
CA GLU A 50 11.70 -2.83 0.37
C GLU A 50 10.88 -4.12 0.62
N LYS A 51 11.35 -4.94 1.56
CA LYS A 51 10.56 -6.07 2.07
C LYS A 51 9.40 -5.55 2.92
N ILE A 52 8.20 -5.70 2.42
CA ILE A 52 6.98 -5.29 3.10
C ILE A 52 6.24 -6.51 3.62
N SER A 53 5.86 -6.47 4.90
CA SER A 53 5.02 -7.46 5.57
C SER A 53 3.74 -6.81 6.06
N LEU A 54 2.59 -7.36 5.68
CA LEU A 54 1.30 -6.90 6.15
C LEU A 54 1.15 -7.07 7.66
N ASP A 55 1.74 -8.14 8.22
CA ASP A 55 1.74 -8.39 9.67
C ASP A 55 2.44 -7.27 10.43
N ARG A 56 3.59 -6.81 9.95
CA ARG A 56 4.32 -5.69 10.58
C ARG A 56 3.56 -4.36 10.46
N ILE A 57 2.91 -4.13 9.34
CA ILE A 57 2.07 -2.93 9.16
C ILE A 57 0.90 -2.96 10.16
N ALA A 58 0.22 -4.10 10.26
CA ALA A 58 -0.89 -4.30 11.18
C ALA A 58 -0.46 -4.11 12.64
N GLU A 59 0.67 -4.70 13.03
CA GLU A 59 1.26 -4.53 14.37
C GLU A 59 1.55 -3.07 14.70
N ASN A 60 2.18 -2.34 13.78
CA ASN A 60 2.48 -0.91 13.95
C ASN A 60 1.22 -0.02 14.04
N MET A 61 0.12 -0.47 13.48
CA MET A 61 -1.16 0.25 13.53
C MET A 61 -2.10 -0.26 14.64
N TYR A 62 -1.67 -1.23 15.43
CA TYR A 62 -2.49 -1.90 16.46
C TYR A 62 -3.78 -2.52 15.89
N LEU A 63 -3.71 -3.03 14.68
CA LEU A 63 -4.81 -3.65 13.96
C LEU A 63 -4.46 -5.10 13.59
N SER A 64 -5.48 -5.93 13.33
CA SER A 64 -5.24 -7.26 12.79
C SER A 64 -4.99 -7.23 11.28
N PRO A 65 -4.15 -8.13 10.73
CA PRO A 65 -3.96 -8.25 9.27
C PRO A 65 -5.27 -8.55 8.53
N TYR A 66 -6.16 -9.33 9.12
CA TYR A 66 -7.48 -9.62 8.58
C TYR A 66 -8.33 -8.34 8.44
N TYR A 67 -8.37 -7.51 9.48
CA TYR A 67 -9.13 -6.26 9.45
C TYR A 67 -8.57 -5.30 8.40
N ILE A 68 -7.25 -5.15 8.32
CA ILE A 68 -6.59 -4.34 7.28
C ILE A 68 -6.97 -4.84 5.89
N SER A 69 -6.87 -6.14 5.63
CA SER A 69 -7.23 -6.73 4.33
C SER A 69 -8.67 -6.43 3.95
N LYS A 70 -9.58 -6.54 4.92
CA LYS A 70 -11.01 -6.28 4.72
C LYS A 70 -11.30 -4.83 4.36
N ILE A 71 -10.80 -3.87 5.15
CA ILE A 71 -11.03 -2.44 4.89
C ILE A 71 -10.31 -1.97 3.63
N PHE A 72 -9.10 -2.45 3.39
CA PHE A 72 -8.32 -2.08 2.21
C PHE A 72 -9.03 -2.52 0.93
N LYS A 73 -9.52 -3.75 0.87
CA LYS A 73 -10.29 -4.26 -0.27
C LYS A 73 -11.61 -3.50 -0.44
N SER A 74 -12.28 -3.15 0.66
CA SER A 74 -13.51 -2.36 0.61
C SER A 74 -13.30 -0.95 0.02
N GLU A 75 -12.19 -0.30 0.35
CA GLU A 75 -11.90 1.08 -0.08
C GLU A 75 -11.22 1.16 -1.45
N THR A 76 -10.38 0.20 -1.80
CA THR A 76 -9.58 0.22 -3.04
C THR A 76 -10.07 -0.74 -4.12
N GLY A 77 -10.86 -1.74 -3.77
CA GLY A 77 -11.26 -2.84 -4.64
C GLY A 77 -10.28 -4.02 -4.68
N ASP A 78 -9.04 -3.83 -4.20
CA ASP A 78 -7.96 -4.81 -4.25
C ASP A 78 -7.46 -5.22 -2.87
N ALA A 79 -6.91 -6.43 -2.77
CA ALA A 79 -6.19 -6.84 -1.57
C ALA A 79 -4.87 -6.05 -1.45
N PRO A 80 -4.36 -5.77 -0.22
CA PRO A 80 -3.16 -4.96 -0.02
C PRO A 80 -1.94 -5.44 -0.80
N ILE A 81 -1.68 -6.75 -0.80
CA ILE A 81 -0.52 -7.32 -1.51
C ILE A 81 -0.68 -7.20 -3.02
N SER A 82 -1.89 -7.39 -3.56
CA SER A 82 -2.15 -7.19 -5.00
C SER A 82 -1.91 -5.74 -5.41
N TYR A 83 -2.33 -4.80 -4.60
CA TYR A 83 -2.08 -3.38 -4.80
C TYR A 83 -0.58 -3.03 -4.79
N LEU A 84 0.19 -3.58 -3.84
CA LEU A 84 1.64 -3.42 -3.79
C LEU A 84 2.33 -4.00 -5.05
N ILE A 85 1.90 -5.19 -5.49
CA ILE A 85 2.41 -5.80 -6.73
C ILE A 85 2.17 -4.86 -7.91
N ASP A 86 1.00 -4.26 -8.01
CA ASP A 86 0.68 -3.31 -9.08
C ASP A 86 1.55 -2.05 -9.05
N ILE A 87 1.83 -1.49 -7.90
CA ILE A 87 2.79 -0.38 -7.74
C ILE A 87 4.17 -0.78 -8.25
N ARG A 88 4.69 -1.92 -7.81
CA ARG A 88 6.01 -2.43 -8.21
C ARG A 88 6.12 -2.64 -9.71
N LEU A 89 5.12 -3.27 -10.31
CA LEU A 89 5.11 -3.53 -11.74
C LEU A 89 4.98 -2.26 -12.57
N SER A 90 4.24 -1.26 -12.10
CA SER A 90 4.15 0.04 -12.76
C SER A 90 5.50 0.77 -12.77
N HIS A 91 6.20 0.79 -11.65
CA HIS A 91 7.55 1.35 -11.59
C HIS A 91 8.55 0.57 -12.47
N ALA A 92 8.46 -0.76 -12.48
CA ALA A 92 9.29 -1.57 -13.37
C ALA A 92 9.04 -1.27 -14.85
N MET A 93 7.78 -1.07 -15.26
CA MET A 93 7.45 -0.67 -16.62
C MET A 93 8.12 0.65 -17.00
N GLU A 94 8.11 1.63 -16.13
CA GLU A 94 8.79 2.91 -16.36
C GLU A 94 10.32 2.75 -16.48
N LEU A 95 10.94 2.00 -15.57
CA LEU A 95 12.38 1.72 -15.61
C LEU A 95 12.80 1.03 -16.91
N LEU A 96 12.02 0.06 -17.37
CA LEU A 96 12.28 -0.65 -18.62
C LEU A 96 12.09 0.25 -19.85
N LYS A 97 11.09 1.11 -19.88
CA LYS A 97 10.82 2.04 -20.97
C LYS A 97 11.84 3.18 -21.04
N ASN A 98 12.30 3.68 -19.90
CA ASN A 98 13.23 4.80 -19.83
C ASN A 98 14.70 4.39 -20.02
N GLY A 99 14.98 3.08 -20.10
CA GLY A 99 16.35 2.58 -20.14
C GLY A 99 17.13 2.81 -18.85
N SER A 100 16.45 3.05 -17.72
CA SER A 100 17.06 3.31 -16.42
C SER A 100 17.63 2.06 -15.73
N CYS A 101 17.56 0.91 -16.38
CA CYS A 101 18.09 -0.36 -15.89
C CYS A 101 18.81 -1.12 -17.01
N ASP A 102 19.92 -1.79 -16.68
CA ASP A 102 20.75 -2.51 -17.63
C ASP A 102 20.20 -3.90 -17.97
N SER A 103 19.41 -4.49 -17.07
CA SER A 103 18.85 -5.83 -17.23
C SER A 103 17.46 -5.96 -16.60
N VAL A 104 16.73 -6.99 -17.01
CA VAL A 104 15.46 -7.37 -16.37
C VAL A 104 15.67 -7.73 -14.89
N GLN A 105 16.78 -8.39 -14.57
CA GLN A 105 17.13 -8.71 -13.19
C GLN A 105 17.33 -7.45 -12.34
N GLN A 106 18.02 -6.45 -12.89
CA GLN A 106 18.18 -5.16 -12.20
C GLN A 106 16.84 -4.45 -11.99
N ALA A 107 15.98 -4.42 -13.03
CA ALA A 107 14.63 -3.85 -12.89
C ALA A 107 13.82 -4.55 -11.79
N ALA A 108 13.86 -5.88 -11.72
CA ALA A 108 13.22 -6.67 -10.67
C ALA A 108 13.72 -6.29 -9.28
N GLN A 109 15.04 -6.20 -9.10
CA GLN A 109 15.66 -5.83 -7.82
C GLN A 109 15.30 -4.39 -7.40
N MET A 110 15.32 -3.46 -8.34
CA MET A 110 14.98 -2.05 -8.08
C MET A 110 13.54 -1.85 -7.59
N VAL A 111 12.62 -2.76 -7.93
CA VAL A 111 11.23 -2.71 -7.49
C VAL A 111 10.90 -3.70 -6.38
N GLY A 112 11.90 -4.33 -5.77
CA GLY A 112 11.75 -5.14 -4.56
C GLY A 112 11.57 -6.64 -4.78
N TYR A 113 11.94 -7.17 -5.96
CA TYR A 113 11.94 -8.61 -6.24
C TYR A 113 13.36 -9.17 -6.26
N ASP A 114 13.64 -10.18 -5.44
CA ASP A 114 14.92 -10.92 -5.46
C ASP A 114 14.96 -11.92 -6.62
N ASP A 115 13.82 -12.48 -6.99
CA ASP A 115 13.67 -13.47 -8.06
C ASP A 115 13.12 -12.85 -9.34
N ALA A 116 13.99 -12.68 -10.33
CA ALA A 116 13.63 -12.14 -11.63
C ALA A 116 12.65 -13.02 -12.42
N TYR A 117 12.65 -14.32 -12.21
CA TYR A 117 11.71 -15.24 -12.85
C TYR A 117 10.29 -15.05 -12.32
N HIS A 118 10.13 -14.97 -11.02
CA HIS A 118 8.86 -14.66 -10.38
C HIS A 118 8.33 -13.28 -10.82
N PHE A 119 9.21 -12.27 -10.80
CA PHE A 119 8.90 -10.93 -11.32
C PHE A 119 8.39 -10.97 -12.77
N SER A 120 9.09 -11.66 -13.65
CA SER A 120 8.75 -11.75 -15.08
C SER A 120 7.39 -12.40 -15.32
N LYS A 121 7.02 -13.41 -14.51
CA LYS A 121 5.68 -14.02 -14.57
C LYS A 121 4.58 -13.04 -14.18
N LEU A 122 4.76 -12.31 -13.09
CA LEU A 122 3.79 -11.30 -12.62
C LEU A 122 3.66 -10.16 -13.65
N PHE A 123 4.79 -9.70 -14.19
CA PHE A 123 4.82 -8.64 -15.20
C PHE A 123 4.08 -9.06 -16.49
N LYS A 124 4.37 -10.25 -17.01
CA LYS A 124 3.69 -10.78 -18.20
C LYS A 124 2.20 -10.98 -17.95
N LYS A 125 1.80 -11.44 -16.76
CA LYS A 125 0.38 -11.59 -16.41
C LYS A 125 -0.35 -10.26 -16.44
N LYS A 126 0.27 -9.17 -15.97
CA LYS A 126 -0.34 -7.84 -15.92
C LYS A 126 -0.38 -7.16 -17.29
N TYR A 127 0.73 -7.18 -18.03
CA TYR A 127 0.90 -6.39 -19.24
C TYR A 127 0.81 -7.19 -20.54
N ASN A 128 0.64 -8.52 -20.49
CA ASN A 128 0.64 -9.44 -21.64
C ASN A 128 1.91 -9.39 -22.50
N ILE A 129 2.97 -8.79 -22.01
CA ILE A 129 4.28 -8.69 -22.65
C ILE A 129 5.37 -8.99 -21.62
N SER A 130 6.44 -9.67 -22.03
CA SER A 130 7.57 -9.94 -21.13
C SER A 130 8.42 -8.69 -20.88
N PRO A 131 9.07 -8.55 -19.71
CA PRO A 131 9.95 -7.42 -19.43
C PRO A 131 11.09 -7.27 -20.44
N SER A 132 11.66 -8.36 -20.90
CA SER A 132 12.74 -8.36 -21.91
C SER A 132 12.31 -7.76 -23.24
N LYS A 133 11.07 -8.00 -23.66
CA LYS A 133 10.52 -7.40 -24.90
C LYS A 133 10.27 -5.90 -24.76
N VAL A 134 9.88 -5.42 -23.57
CA VAL A 134 9.72 -3.98 -23.33
C VAL A 134 11.08 -3.30 -23.44
N LYS A 135 12.10 -3.87 -22.81
CA LYS A 135 13.47 -3.34 -22.87
C LYS A 135 14.05 -3.35 -24.26
N GLY A 136 13.83 -4.41 -25.05
CA GLY A 136 14.33 -4.52 -26.43
C GLY A 136 13.76 -3.45 -27.37
N LYS A 137 12.54 -2.97 -27.16
CA LYS A 137 11.93 -1.90 -27.98
C LYS A 137 12.53 -0.51 -27.76
N VAL A 138 13.26 -0.29 -26.69
CA VAL A 138 13.89 1.02 -26.34
C VAL A 138 15.26 1.15 -27.03
N GLN A 139 15.85 0.04 -27.49
CA GLN A 139 17.17 0.01 -28.14
C GLN A 139 17.11 0.10 -29.66
N GLU A 140 15.91 0.17 -30.27
CA GLU A 140 15.67 0.44 -31.66
C GLU A 140 15.36 1.92 -31.92
#